data_7c65063a3f5271604b6ca3c5bbdcee0d
#
_entry.id   7c65063a3f5271604b6ca3c5bbdcee0d
#
_cell.length_a   1.000
_cell.length_b   1.000
_cell.length_c   1.000
_cell.angle_alpha   90.00
_cell.angle_beta   90.00
_cell.angle_gamma   90.00
#
_symmetry.space_group_name_H-M   'P 1'
#
loop_
_entity.id
_entity.type
_entity.pdbx_description
1 polymer ?
#
loop_
_entity_poly.entity_id
_entity_poly.type
_entity_poly.pdbx_seq_one_letter_code
_entity_poly.pdbx_strand_id
1 'polypeptide(L)'
;MNKKLIFFVLIISVTIFFSVVAFEPAEVVIIGPKFHEQEYFEEELNLISNDLDIKIKYQAVPDPETYLIENTNNHSSIAIIPNPQGVINLAERNLIYNLNDIYVDETRLSNLYTNHLTSIVTHEDSIYAGWTRLFPNSLIWYDISKLSLIHI
;
A
#
# COMPACT_ATOMS: atom_id res chain seq x y z
N MET A 1 -25.26 23.92 -47.29
CA MET A 1 -25.20 23.22 -46.00
C MET A 1 -25.44 24.26 -44.89
N ASN A 2 -26.39 24.02 -44.00
CA ASN A 2 -26.89 25.05 -43.05
C ASN A 2 -25.85 25.28 -41.94
N LYS A 3 -25.28 26.50 -41.83
CA LYS A 3 -24.22 26.85 -40.84
C LYS A 3 -24.62 26.50 -39.41
N LYS A 4 -25.91 26.55 -39.06
CA LYS A 4 -26.44 26.15 -37.74
C LYS A 4 -26.32 24.63 -37.51
N LEU A 5 -26.49 23.81 -38.56
CA LEU A 5 -26.38 22.35 -38.47
C LEU A 5 -24.92 21.92 -38.23
N ILE A 6 -23.97 22.58 -38.91
CA ILE A 6 -22.53 22.34 -38.73
C ILE A 6 -22.10 22.68 -37.32
N PHE A 7 -22.55 23.82 -36.77
CA PHE A 7 -22.24 24.24 -35.42
C PHE A 7 -22.80 23.26 -34.38
N PHE A 8 -24.02 22.74 -34.58
CA PHE A 8 -24.65 21.77 -33.68
C PHE A 8 -23.92 20.42 -33.66
N VAL A 9 -23.51 19.92 -34.84
CA VAL A 9 -22.72 18.70 -34.99
C VAL A 9 -21.36 18.85 -34.33
N LEU A 10 -20.73 20.01 -34.43
CA LEU A 10 -19.43 20.30 -33.83
C LEU A 10 -19.51 20.34 -32.30
N ILE A 11 -20.56 20.92 -31.72
CA ILE A 11 -20.79 20.91 -30.25
C ILE A 11 -21.02 19.46 -29.77
N ILE A 12 -21.84 18.66 -30.45
CA ILE A 12 -22.09 17.27 -30.06
C ILE A 12 -20.78 16.44 -30.13
N SER A 13 -19.96 16.64 -31.15
CA SER A 13 -18.69 15.94 -31.31
C SER A 13 -17.70 16.31 -30.20
N VAL A 14 -17.64 17.59 -29.80
CA VAL A 14 -16.79 18.07 -28.70
C VAL A 14 -17.26 17.53 -27.34
N THR A 15 -18.57 17.49 -27.08
CA THR A 15 -19.12 16.91 -25.84
C THR A 15 -18.88 15.41 -25.75
N ILE A 16 -19.02 14.66 -26.85
CA ILE A 16 -18.72 13.21 -26.87
C ILE A 16 -17.21 12.99 -26.65
N PHE A 17 -16.36 13.79 -27.30
CA PHE A 17 -14.91 13.68 -27.11
C PHE A 17 -14.49 13.95 -25.66
N PHE A 18 -15.04 14.99 -25.03
CA PHE A 18 -14.78 15.28 -23.60
C PHE A 18 -15.31 14.18 -22.67
N SER A 19 -16.42 13.54 -22.99
CA SER A 19 -16.97 12.44 -22.19
C SER A 19 -16.11 11.17 -22.26
N VAL A 20 -15.47 10.91 -23.40
CA VAL A 20 -14.60 9.74 -23.60
C VAL A 20 -13.21 9.93 -22.95
N VAL A 21 -12.70 11.17 -22.92
CA VAL A 21 -11.39 11.48 -22.32
C VAL A 21 -11.45 11.55 -20.78
N ALA A 22 -12.64 11.69 -20.18
CA ALA A 22 -12.79 11.93 -18.73
C ALA A 22 -12.90 10.67 -17.86
N PHE A 23 -12.81 9.46 -18.42
CA PHE A 23 -12.99 8.23 -17.64
C PHE A 23 -11.79 7.30 -17.83
N GLU A 24 -10.62 7.70 -17.30
CA GLU A 24 -9.61 6.71 -16.96
C GLU A 24 -9.96 6.15 -15.57
N PRO A 25 -10.08 4.81 -15.45
CA PRO A 25 -10.31 4.19 -14.16
C PRO A 25 -9.16 4.54 -13.21
N ALA A 26 -9.46 4.81 -11.96
CA ALA A 26 -8.46 5.08 -10.94
C ALA A 26 -7.44 3.92 -10.91
N GLU A 27 -6.16 4.25 -11.00
CA GLU A 27 -5.07 3.27 -10.95
C GLU A 27 -4.46 3.24 -9.55
N VAL A 28 -4.42 2.06 -8.94
CA VAL A 28 -3.74 1.79 -7.66
C VAL A 28 -2.48 0.99 -7.96
N VAL A 29 -1.32 1.55 -7.65
CA VAL A 29 -0.04 0.86 -7.80
C VAL A 29 0.43 0.39 -6.43
N ILE A 30 0.61 -0.92 -6.29
CA ILE A 30 1.16 -1.56 -5.09
C ILE A 30 2.63 -1.89 -5.35
N ILE A 31 3.53 -1.32 -4.55
CA ILE A 31 4.97 -1.64 -4.61
C ILE A 31 5.29 -2.65 -3.51
N GLY A 32 6.09 -3.64 -3.81
CA GLY A 32 6.53 -4.63 -2.83
C GLY A 32 7.72 -5.46 -3.28
N PRO A 33 8.28 -6.32 -2.42
CA PRO A 33 9.36 -7.21 -2.79
C PRO A 33 8.87 -8.33 -3.73
N LYS A 34 9.79 -8.88 -4.52
CA LYS A 34 9.50 -10.11 -5.26
C LYS A 34 9.37 -11.29 -4.30
N PHE A 35 8.35 -12.13 -4.49
CA PHE A 35 8.12 -13.33 -3.69
C PHE A 35 7.63 -14.50 -4.55
N HIS A 36 7.65 -15.71 -3.99
CA HIS A 36 7.43 -16.94 -4.77
C HIS A 36 6.01 -17.03 -5.35
N GLU A 37 5.00 -16.64 -4.56
CA GLU A 37 3.59 -16.71 -4.96
C GLU A 37 3.09 -15.41 -5.61
N GLN A 38 3.98 -14.59 -6.19
CA GLN A 38 3.62 -13.30 -6.78
C GLN A 38 2.56 -13.43 -7.87
N GLU A 39 2.66 -14.43 -8.73
CA GLU A 39 1.71 -14.66 -9.82
C GLU A 39 0.29 -14.91 -9.29
N TYR A 40 0.15 -15.75 -8.27
CA TYR A 40 -1.13 -15.97 -7.59
C TYR A 40 -1.66 -14.69 -6.93
N PHE A 41 -0.80 -13.91 -6.30
CA PHE A 41 -1.19 -12.63 -5.70
C PHE A 41 -1.69 -11.64 -6.75
N GLU A 42 -1.06 -11.57 -7.92
CA GLU A 42 -1.50 -10.72 -9.03
C GLU A 42 -2.85 -11.19 -9.60
N GLU A 43 -3.12 -12.48 -9.63
CA GLU A 43 -4.43 -13.03 -10.02
C GLU A 43 -5.53 -12.58 -9.04
N GLU A 44 -5.29 -12.66 -7.74
CA GLU A 44 -6.23 -12.19 -6.71
C GLU A 44 -6.45 -10.67 -6.80
N LEU A 45 -5.41 -9.89 -7.06
CA LEU A 45 -5.55 -8.44 -7.29
C LEU A 45 -6.39 -8.13 -8.52
N ASN A 46 -6.30 -8.94 -9.59
CA ASN A 46 -7.12 -8.78 -10.77
C ASN A 46 -8.61 -9.06 -10.47
N LEU A 47 -8.93 -10.02 -9.59
CA LEU A 47 -10.31 -10.27 -9.16
C LEU A 47 -10.86 -9.05 -8.40
N ILE A 48 -10.09 -8.52 -7.45
CA ILE A 48 -10.45 -7.31 -6.70
C ILE A 48 -10.59 -6.10 -7.63
N SER A 49 -9.69 -5.95 -8.60
CA SER A 49 -9.70 -4.90 -9.60
C SER A 49 -11.01 -4.88 -10.39
N ASN A 50 -11.48 -6.06 -10.82
CA ASN A 50 -12.74 -6.22 -11.55
C ASN A 50 -13.96 -5.96 -10.65
N ASP A 51 -13.92 -6.38 -9.39
CA ASP A 51 -15.04 -6.20 -8.45
C ASP A 51 -15.24 -4.73 -8.06
N LEU A 52 -14.15 -3.98 -7.93
CA LEU A 52 -14.15 -2.57 -7.54
C LEU A 52 -14.18 -1.58 -8.72
N ASP A 53 -14.08 -2.06 -9.96
CA ASP A 53 -13.95 -1.23 -11.18
C ASP A 53 -12.78 -0.22 -11.08
N ILE A 54 -11.65 -0.66 -10.52
CA ILE A 54 -10.41 0.10 -10.42
C ILE A 54 -9.27 -0.72 -11.02
N LYS A 55 -8.23 -0.06 -11.52
CA LYS A 55 -7.05 -0.76 -12.03
C LYS A 55 -6.03 -0.92 -10.93
N ILE A 56 -5.73 -2.18 -10.55
CA ILE A 56 -4.73 -2.48 -9.53
C ILE A 56 -3.53 -3.15 -10.21
N LYS A 57 -2.32 -2.66 -9.91
CA LYS A 57 -1.07 -3.24 -10.39
C LYS A 57 -0.12 -3.53 -9.24
N TYR A 58 0.55 -4.66 -9.30
CA TYR A 58 1.69 -4.96 -8.44
C TYR A 58 2.99 -4.67 -9.18
N GLN A 59 3.88 -3.93 -8.54
CA GLN A 59 5.22 -3.65 -9.05
C GLN A 59 6.25 -4.21 -8.08
N ALA A 60 6.88 -5.33 -8.46
CA ALA A 60 7.96 -5.91 -7.68
C ALA A 60 9.24 -5.08 -7.81
N VAL A 61 9.84 -4.74 -6.68
CA VAL A 61 11.12 -4.03 -6.60
C VAL A 61 12.04 -4.75 -5.62
N PRO A 62 13.38 -4.70 -5.80
CA PRO A 62 14.32 -5.40 -4.93
C PRO A 62 14.25 -4.94 -3.47
N ASP A 63 14.14 -3.64 -3.24
CA ASP A 63 14.03 -3.01 -1.94
C ASP A 63 12.99 -1.87 -2.01
N PRO A 64 11.76 -2.11 -1.52
CA PRO A 64 10.69 -1.11 -1.56
C PRO A 64 10.99 0.17 -0.77
N GLU A 65 11.72 0.08 0.35
CA GLU A 65 12.10 1.25 1.13
C GLU A 65 13.05 2.16 0.34
N THR A 66 14.16 1.62 -0.15
CA THR A 66 15.11 2.37 -0.98
C THR A 66 14.44 2.92 -2.23
N TYR A 67 13.58 2.11 -2.88
CA TYR A 67 12.86 2.55 -4.06
C TYR A 67 12.00 3.81 -3.80
N LEU A 68 11.26 3.86 -2.69
CA LEU A 68 10.44 5.02 -2.33
C LEU A 68 11.31 6.25 -1.98
N ILE A 69 12.44 6.05 -1.33
CA ILE A 69 13.37 7.15 -0.98
C ILE A 69 13.97 7.78 -2.24
N GLU A 70 14.36 6.96 -3.23
CA GLU A 70 14.98 7.43 -4.46
C GLU A 70 13.98 7.99 -5.48
N ASN A 71 12.72 7.58 -5.42
CA ASN A 71 11.68 7.93 -6.39
C ASN A 71 10.54 8.71 -5.72
N THR A 72 10.85 9.85 -5.10
CA THR A 72 9.87 10.69 -4.36
C THR A 72 8.72 11.23 -5.22
N ASN A 73 8.87 11.25 -6.53
CA ASN A 73 7.81 11.62 -7.50
C ASN A 73 6.97 10.42 -7.96
N ASN A 74 7.14 9.26 -7.33
CA ASN A 74 6.43 8.05 -7.70
C ASN A 74 4.95 8.13 -7.29
N HIS A 75 4.09 7.66 -8.18
CA HIS A 75 2.64 7.60 -7.96
C HIS A 75 2.19 6.25 -7.35
N SER A 76 3.04 5.59 -6.56
CA SER A 76 2.62 4.39 -5.84
C SER A 76 1.60 4.75 -4.76
N SER A 77 0.52 3.96 -4.71
CA SER A 77 -0.59 4.20 -3.77
C SER A 77 -0.40 3.41 -2.47
N ILE A 78 0.21 2.24 -2.56
CA ILE A 78 0.43 1.32 -1.43
C ILE A 78 1.85 0.76 -1.53
N ALA A 79 2.51 0.58 -0.38
CA ALA A 79 3.80 -0.10 -0.31
C ALA A 79 3.78 -1.26 0.69
N ILE A 80 4.32 -2.40 0.28
CA ILE A 80 4.55 -3.55 1.16
C ILE A 80 6.01 -3.49 1.60
N ILE A 81 6.24 -3.10 2.84
CA ILE A 81 7.57 -2.96 3.42
C ILE A 81 7.90 -4.20 4.25
N PRO A 82 9.00 -4.91 3.95
CA PRO A 82 9.31 -6.19 4.61
C PRO A 82 9.62 -6.10 6.10
N ASN A 83 10.05 -4.93 6.58
CA ASN A 83 10.41 -4.74 7.97
C ASN A 83 9.79 -3.46 8.56
N PRO A 84 9.41 -3.46 9.85
CA PRO A 84 8.78 -2.31 10.47
C PRO A 84 9.69 -1.09 10.61
N GLN A 85 11.01 -1.28 10.73
CA GLN A 85 11.96 -0.16 10.79
C GLN A 85 11.94 0.66 9.49
N GLY A 86 11.77 0.00 8.32
CA GLY A 86 11.59 0.68 7.05
C GLY A 86 10.36 1.57 7.02
N VAL A 87 9.27 1.15 7.68
CA VAL A 87 8.06 2.00 7.82
C VAL A 87 8.39 3.26 8.63
N ILE A 88 9.09 3.13 9.74
CA ILE A 88 9.49 4.29 10.57
C ILE A 88 10.41 5.23 9.81
N ASN A 89 11.42 4.70 9.11
CA ASN A 89 12.34 5.49 8.29
C ASN A 89 11.61 6.30 7.20
N LEU A 90 10.58 5.73 6.58
CA LEU A 90 9.76 6.41 5.58
C LEU A 90 8.84 7.48 6.22
N ALA A 91 8.29 7.21 7.41
CA ALA A 91 7.48 8.16 8.16
C ALA A 91 8.30 9.39 8.59
N GLU A 92 9.50 9.20 9.17
CA GLU A 92 10.43 10.27 9.55
C GLU A 92 10.81 11.18 8.37
N ARG A 93 10.81 10.63 7.15
CA ARG A 93 11.08 11.37 5.91
C ARG A 93 9.83 11.98 5.27
N ASN A 94 8.65 11.81 5.86
CA ASN A 94 7.35 12.24 5.31
C ASN A 94 7.07 11.66 3.90
N LEU A 95 7.52 10.42 3.64
CA LEU A 95 7.31 9.73 2.36
C LEU A 95 6.08 8.84 2.35
N ILE A 96 5.45 8.62 3.50
CA ILE A 96 4.20 7.88 3.66
C ILE A 96 3.23 8.66 4.56
N TYR A 97 1.93 8.46 4.34
CA TYR A 97 0.89 9.08 5.13
C TYR A 97 0.58 8.28 6.39
N ASN A 98 0.19 8.95 7.46
CA ASN A 98 -0.34 8.28 8.63
C ASN A 98 -1.73 7.67 8.32
N LEU A 99 -2.06 6.59 9.02
CA LEU A 99 -3.32 5.87 8.84
C LEU A 99 -4.44 6.34 9.78
N ASN A 100 -4.15 7.22 10.74
CA ASN A 100 -5.14 7.71 11.70
C ASN A 100 -6.30 8.42 11.00
N ASP A 101 -6.01 9.15 9.91
CA ASP A 101 -7.01 9.86 9.13
C ASP A 101 -7.84 8.93 8.21
N ILE A 102 -7.33 7.73 7.91
CA ILE A 102 -7.97 6.75 7.03
C ILE A 102 -8.86 5.80 7.85
N TYR A 103 -8.42 5.44 9.04
CA TYR A 103 -9.18 4.58 9.95
C TYR A 103 -10.09 5.44 10.82
N VAL A 104 -11.33 5.61 10.39
CA VAL A 104 -12.40 6.31 11.13
C VAL A 104 -12.73 5.65 12.48
N ASP A 105 -12.27 4.41 12.71
CA ASP A 105 -12.52 3.65 13.93
C ASP A 105 -11.22 3.08 14.50
N GLU A 106 -10.63 3.82 15.45
CA GLU A 106 -9.43 3.39 16.19
C GLU A 106 -9.62 2.01 16.88
N THR A 107 -10.87 1.67 17.21
CA THR A 107 -11.18 0.38 17.83
C THR A 107 -10.94 -0.78 16.88
N ARG A 108 -11.02 -0.57 15.58
CA ARG A 108 -10.82 -1.60 14.56
C ARG A 108 -9.36 -2.07 14.51
N LEU A 109 -8.41 -1.15 14.59
CA LEU A 109 -6.97 -1.49 14.62
C LEU A 109 -6.59 -2.19 15.91
N SER A 110 -7.07 -1.71 17.05
CA SER A 110 -6.81 -2.33 18.36
C SER A 110 -7.43 -3.73 18.50
N ASN A 111 -8.51 -4.01 17.77
CA ASN A 111 -9.11 -5.34 17.71
C ASN A 111 -8.40 -6.30 16.76
N LEU A 112 -7.72 -5.78 15.73
CA LEU A 112 -6.99 -6.59 14.75
C LEU A 112 -5.58 -6.92 15.20
N TYR A 113 -4.92 -6.00 15.93
CA TYR A 113 -3.53 -6.12 16.30
C TYR A 113 -3.34 -5.91 17.80
N THR A 114 -2.37 -6.61 18.38
CA THR A 114 -1.95 -6.35 19.75
C THR A 114 -1.28 -4.97 19.85
N ASN A 115 -1.33 -4.34 21.04
CA ASN A 115 -0.68 -3.04 21.28
C ASN A 115 0.80 -3.07 20.91
N HIS A 116 1.47 -4.21 21.10
CA HIS A 116 2.88 -4.38 20.73
C HIS A 116 3.09 -4.28 19.22
N LEU A 117 2.26 -4.94 18.41
CA LEU A 117 2.36 -4.87 16.94
C LEU A 117 2.06 -3.46 16.43
N THR A 118 1.11 -2.78 17.03
CA THR A 118 0.78 -1.40 16.66
C THR A 118 1.94 -0.45 17.00
N SER A 119 2.54 -0.58 18.19
CA SER A 119 3.63 0.31 18.62
C SER A 119 4.88 0.25 17.73
N ILE A 120 5.15 -0.88 17.08
CA ILE A 120 6.32 -1.05 16.20
C ILE A 120 6.19 -0.25 14.88
N VAL A 121 4.97 0.10 14.47
CA VAL A 121 4.68 0.88 13.27
C VAL A 121 4.09 2.25 13.58
N THR A 122 4.24 2.70 14.84
CA THR A 122 3.82 4.01 15.33
C THR A 122 5.02 4.94 15.43
N HIS A 123 4.88 6.14 14.91
CA HIS A 123 5.85 7.24 15.03
C HIS A 123 5.10 8.51 15.40
N GLU A 124 5.58 9.26 16.42
CA GLU A 124 4.96 10.49 16.92
C GLU A 124 3.43 10.36 17.14
N ASP A 125 3.02 9.31 17.87
CA ASP A 125 1.63 8.98 18.19
C ASP A 125 0.72 8.68 16.97
N SER A 126 1.30 8.55 15.78
CA SER A 126 0.58 8.22 14.54
C SER A 126 0.97 6.84 14.02
N ILE A 127 -0.02 6.08 13.55
CA ILE A 127 0.16 4.75 12.96
C ILE A 127 0.41 4.90 11.46
N TYR A 128 1.46 4.28 10.94
CA TYR A 128 1.86 4.42 9.54
C TYR A 128 1.71 3.15 8.70
N ALA A 129 1.47 2.00 9.30
CA ALA A 129 1.24 0.76 8.58
C ALA A 129 0.29 -0.20 9.30
N GLY A 130 -0.33 -1.10 8.51
CA GLY A 130 -1.01 -2.29 8.98
C GLY A 130 -0.19 -3.54 8.64
N TRP A 131 -0.40 -4.61 9.37
CA TRP A 131 0.26 -5.89 9.15
C TRP A 131 -0.52 -6.73 8.15
N THR A 132 0.11 -7.12 7.06
CA THR A 132 -0.47 -8.04 6.08
C THR A 132 -0.12 -9.49 6.40
N ARG A 133 1.09 -9.74 6.95
CA ARG A 133 1.60 -11.07 7.24
C ARG A 133 2.67 -11.01 8.33
N LEU A 134 2.63 -11.94 9.26
CA LEU A 134 3.62 -12.09 10.32
C LEU A 134 4.27 -13.47 10.20
N PHE A 135 5.59 -13.49 10.12
CA PHE A 135 6.37 -14.73 10.16
C PHE A 135 7.28 -14.71 11.39
N PRO A 136 7.21 -15.72 12.26
CA PRO A 136 8.26 -15.93 13.24
C PRO A 136 9.51 -16.41 12.53
N ASN A 137 10.47 -15.51 12.31
CA ASN A 137 11.70 -15.83 11.56
C ASN A 137 12.69 -16.69 12.36
N SER A 138 12.58 -16.72 13.69
CA SER A 138 13.45 -17.56 14.51
C SER A 138 12.77 -17.93 15.82
N LEU A 139 12.84 -19.23 16.14
CA LEU A 139 12.53 -19.76 17.45
C LEU A 139 13.85 -20.09 18.11
N ILE A 140 14.11 -19.51 19.28
CA ILE A 140 15.26 -19.85 20.09
C ILE A 140 14.83 -20.94 21.07
N TRP A 141 15.38 -22.15 20.87
CA TRP A 141 15.24 -23.23 21.81
C TRP A 141 16.40 -23.20 22.80
N TYR A 142 16.11 -23.23 24.08
CA TYR A 142 17.13 -23.26 25.11
C TYR A 142 16.79 -24.30 26.18
N ASP A 143 17.83 -24.91 26.70
CA ASP A 143 17.74 -25.85 27.83
C ASP A 143 17.92 -25.07 29.14
N ILE A 144 16.83 -24.92 29.89
CA ILE A 144 16.81 -24.18 31.17
C ILE A 144 17.87 -24.73 32.14
N SER A 145 18.16 -26.04 32.12
CA SER A 145 19.15 -26.65 33.02
C SER A 145 20.58 -26.19 32.72
N LYS A 146 20.84 -25.74 31.48
CA LYS A 146 22.15 -25.28 31.02
C LYS A 146 22.34 -23.75 31.08
N LEU A 147 21.27 -22.99 31.25
CA LEU A 147 21.29 -21.54 31.36
C LEU A 147 21.44 -21.01 32.77
N SER A 148 21.60 -21.89 33.76
CA SER A 148 21.53 -21.57 35.19
C SER A 148 22.66 -20.68 35.73
N LEU A 149 23.53 -20.11 34.93
CA LEU A 149 24.74 -19.40 35.39
C LEU A 149 24.89 -17.95 34.93
N ILE A 150 23.87 -17.36 34.33
CA ILE A 150 23.88 -15.92 34.05
C ILE A 150 22.93 -15.24 35.04
N HIS A 151 23.41 -15.04 36.26
CA HIS A 151 22.85 -14.03 37.13
C HIS A 151 23.35 -12.67 36.68
N ILE A 152 22.48 -11.90 36.04
CA ILE A 152 22.67 -10.46 35.90
C ILE A 152 22.00 -9.80 37.12
#